data_d1fd9332d8962cfc24a896b8adfb7da1
#
_entry.id   d1fd9332d8962cfc24a896b8adfb7da1
#
_cell.length_a   1.000
_cell.length_b   1.000
_cell.length_c   1.000
_cell.angle_alpha   90.00
_cell.angle_beta   90.00
_cell.angle_gamma   90.00
#
_symmetry.space_group_name_H-M   'P 1'
#
loop_
_entity.id
_entity.type
_entity.pdbx_description
1 polymer ?
#
loop_
_entity_poly.entity_id
_entity_poly.type
_entity_poly.pdbx_seq_one_letter_code
_entity_poly.pdbx_strand_id
1 'polypeptide(L)'
;MRPQSARKNVGLKLLIGCCLFACGCSAGSEQPTPETAKRFLKLRGYDFNEKSFFSAAARSDLIAVNGFLSAGINPNAKDQDGDTALTSAAARGDSKIVSALLQGKADVNAKGRNGWTALLLALESERNEVADELLGQPNVDLKAETPNGMTALMLAVWHQRETNVRELLDRGVDVNHQDKDGDTPVHGAAFYGNADILHILLSRGANPNVKNKLGGTALMWAASYGRDEIVRVLLDKGADPRLKDVDGVSAAGWAAKNGQGNIAMLLHEAEKSGGRRQ
;
A
#
# COMPACT_ATOMS: atom_id res chain seq x y z
N MET A 1 -27.21 13.45 58.67
CA MET A 1 -27.30 12.32 57.70
C MET A 1 -27.23 12.90 56.28
N ARG A 2 -26.11 12.67 55.56
CA ARG A 2 -25.94 13.07 54.16
C ARG A 2 -26.00 11.81 53.30
N PRO A 3 -26.65 11.78 52.15
CA PRO A 3 -26.91 10.59 51.38
C PRO A 3 -25.65 10.09 50.69
N GLN A 4 -25.23 8.84 51.01
CA GLN A 4 -24.11 8.10 50.38
C GLN A 4 -24.47 7.47 49.02
N SER A 5 -25.62 7.82 48.40
CA SER A 5 -26.11 7.16 47.19
C SER A 5 -25.55 7.69 45.87
N ALA A 6 -24.96 8.90 45.86
CA ALA A 6 -24.50 9.54 44.62
C ALA A 6 -23.13 9.02 44.11
N ARG A 7 -22.28 8.46 44.97
CA ARG A 7 -20.95 7.99 44.55
C ARG A 7 -20.92 6.60 43.90
N LYS A 8 -21.88 5.74 44.16
CA LYS A 8 -21.94 4.37 43.58
C LYS A 8 -22.36 4.33 42.11
N ASN A 9 -23.19 5.31 41.67
CA ASN A 9 -23.68 5.35 40.29
C ASN A 9 -22.66 5.92 39.28
N VAL A 10 -21.69 6.69 39.73
CA VAL A 10 -20.65 7.27 38.84
C VAL A 10 -19.62 6.20 38.45
N GLY A 11 -19.22 5.34 39.39
CA GLY A 11 -18.28 4.24 39.12
C GLY A 11 -18.86 3.18 38.17
N LEU A 12 -20.16 2.87 38.33
CA LEU A 12 -20.81 1.84 37.49
C LEU A 12 -21.06 2.38 36.05
N LYS A 13 -21.39 3.66 35.87
CA LYS A 13 -21.52 4.29 34.56
C LYS A 13 -20.16 4.44 33.85
N LEU A 14 -19.05 4.62 34.58
CA LEU A 14 -17.70 4.63 34.03
C LEU A 14 -17.24 3.24 33.57
N LEU A 15 -17.57 2.18 34.33
CA LEU A 15 -17.26 0.79 33.92
C LEU A 15 -18.04 0.36 32.68
N ILE A 16 -19.31 0.75 32.55
CA ILE A 16 -20.12 0.51 31.36
C ILE A 16 -19.57 1.30 30.15
N GLY A 17 -19.11 2.55 30.37
CA GLY A 17 -18.43 3.34 29.34
C GLY A 17 -17.13 2.68 28.84
N CYS A 18 -16.32 2.09 29.72
CA CYS A 18 -15.10 1.37 29.32
C CYS A 18 -15.38 0.12 28.46
N CYS A 19 -16.45 -0.63 28.76
CA CYS A 19 -16.84 -1.79 27.95
C CYS A 19 -17.34 -1.39 26.55
N LEU A 20 -17.98 -0.23 26.42
CA LEU A 20 -18.50 0.28 25.14
C LEU A 20 -17.39 0.72 24.18
N PHE A 21 -16.26 1.22 24.71
CA PHE A 21 -15.11 1.60 23.91
C PHE A 21 -14.18 0.42 23.53
N ALA A 22 -14.25 -0.70 24.27
CA ALA A 22 -13.35 -1.83 24.09
C ALA A 22 -13.93 -2.99 23.27
N CYS A 23 -15.25 -3.14 23.20
CA CYS A 23 -15.94 -4.19 22.45
C CYS A 23 -17.04 -3.58 21.60
N GLY A 24 -17.02 -3.79 20.31
CA GLY A 24 -18.10 -3.49 19.37
C GLY A 24 -19.35 -4.37 19.58
N CYS A 25 -19.78 -4.57 20.81
CA CYS A 25 -20.95 -5.40 21.15
C CYS A 25 -22.25 -4.64 20.84
N SER A 26 -22.96 -5.12 19.84
CA SER A 26 -24.33 -4.78 19.50
C SER A 26 -25.30 -5.31 20.57
N ALA A 27 -25.53 -4.57 21.62
CA ALA A 27 -26.68 -4.75 22.49
C ALA A 27 -27.09 -3.37 23.02
N GLY A 28 -28.15 -2.81 22.47
CA GLY A 28 -29.04 -1.78 23.02
C GLY A 28 -28.48 -0.65 23.91
N SER A 29 -27.20 -0.31 23.81
CA SER A 29 -26.56 0.71 24.65
C SER A 29 -26.42 2.00 23.86
N GLU A 30 -26.99 3.07 24.36
CA GLU A 30 -26.84 4.43 23.84
C GLU A 30 -25.35 4.73 23.62
N GLN A 31 -25.00 5.16 22.41
CA GLN A 31 -23.67 5.65 22.07
C GLN A 31 -23.29 6.77 23.06
N PRO A 32 -22.05 6.81 23.57
CA PRO A 32 -21.64 7.84 24.51
C PRO A 32 -21.80 9.22 23.86
N THR A 33 -22.43 10.14 24.57
CA THR A 33 -22.53 11.53 24.08
C THR A 33 -21.14 12.15 23.96
N PRO A 34 -20.94 13.14 23.06
CA PRO A 34 -19.65 13.83 22.92
C PRO A 34 -19.09 14.36 24.25
N GLU A 35 -19.97 14.88 25.12
CA GLU A 35 -19.56 15.41 26.43
C GLU A 35 -19.10 14.30 27.41
N THR A 36 -19.76 13.14 27.39
CA THR A 36 -19.30 12.00 28.21
C THR A 36 -17.98 11.44 27.69
N ALA A 37 -17.78 11.43 26.37
CA ALA A 37 -16.52 11.01 25.75
C ALA A 37 -15.36 11.97 26.10
N LYS A 38 -15.55 13.29 26.01
CA LYS A 38 -14.55 14.29 26.43
C LYS A 38 -14.15 14.13 27.90
N ARG A 39 -15.15 13.91 28.76
CA ARG A 39 -14.91 13.71 30.20
C ARG A 39 -14.10 12.44 30.47
N PHE A 40 -14.39 11.39 29.74
CA PHE A 40 -13.63 10.13 29.78
C PHE A 40 -12.18 10.33 29.34
N LEU A 41 -11.92 11.04 28.22
CA LEU A 41 -10.57 11.36 27.74
C LEU A 41 -9.76 12.12 28.80
N LYS A 42 -10.37 13.12 29.45
CA LYS A 42 -9.73 13.89 30.51
C LYS A 42 -9.32 13.01 31.70
N LEU A 43 -10.13 12.02 32.08
CA LEU A 43 -9.79 11.07 33.14
C LEU A 43 -8.62 10.14 32.75
N ARG A 44 -8.38 9.94 31.47
CA ARG A 44 -7.24 9.19 30.94
C ARG A 44 -6.00 10.08 30.70
N GLY A 45 -6.06 11.37 31.04
CA GLY A 45 -4.96 12.30 30.88
C GLY A 45 -4.82 12.91 29.48
N TYR A 46 -5.88 12.86 28.69
CA TYR A 46 -5.92 13.50 27.37
C TYR A 46 -6.81 14.74 27.37
N ASP A 47 -6.29 15.83 26.85
CA ASP A 47 -7.10 16.99 26.50
C ASP A 47 -7.77 16.75 25.15
N PHE A 48 -9.00 17.27 24.97
CA PHE A 48 -9.72 17.12 23.72
C PHE A 48 -9.18 18.09 22.66
N ASN A 49 -8.13 17.68 21.97
CA ASN A 49 -7.50 18.40 20.85
C ASN A 49 -6.80 17.42 19.90
N GLU A 50 -6.45 17.90 18.71
CA GLU A 50 -5.80 17.09 17.67
C GLU A 50 -4.45 16.53 18.11
N LYS A 51 -3.63 17.29 18.80
CA LYS A 51 -2.32 16.84 19.32
C LYS A 51 -2.45 15.60 20.21
N SER A 52 -3.44 15.61 21.11
CA SER A 52 -3.73 14.48 21.99
C SER A 52 -4.28 13.29 21.22
N PHE A 53 -5.12 13.53 20.19
CA PHE A 53 -5.62 12.50 19.30
C PHE A 53 -4.49 11.80 18.55
N PHE A 54 -3.58 12.54 17.93
CA PHE A 54 -2.39 11.96 17.29
C PHE A 54 -1.51 11.22 18.28
N SER A 55 -1.34 11.74 19.50
CA SER A 55 -0.59 11.05 20.55
C SER A 55 -1.23 9.72 20.95
N ALA A 56 -2.57 9.67 21.06
CA ALA A 56 -3.29 8.43 21.35
C ALA A 56 -3.13 7.40 20.22
N ALA A 57 -3.29 7.84 18.98
CA ALA A 57 -3.09 6.99 17.81
C ALA A 57 -1.64 6.47 17.72
N ALA A 58 -0.64 7.33 17.97
CA ALA A 58 0.77 6.95 17.95
C ALA A 58 1.15 5.94 19.03
N ARG A 59 0.43 5.93 20.16
CA ARG A 59 0.62 4.98 21.28
C ARG A 59 -0.23 3.73 21.15
N SER A 60 -0.98 3.56 20.05
CA SER A 60 -1.93 2.47 19.85
C SER A 60 -3.00 2.40 20.98
N ASP A 61 -3.33 3.54 21.59
CA ASP A 61 -4.37 3.63 22.62
C ASP A 61 -5.76 3.62 21.95
N LEU A 62 -6.19 2.42 21.53
CA LEU A 62 -7.45 2.20 20.84
C LEU A 62 -8.64 2.79 21.61
N ILE A 63 -8.64 2.67 22.94
CA ILE A 63 -9.73 3.17 23.77
C ILE A 63 -9.79 4.70 23.74
N ALA A 64 -8.66 5.38 23.79
CA ALA A 64 -8.60 6.83 23.68
C ALA A 64 -8.98 7.29 22.26
N VAL A 65 -8.49 6.61 21.20
CA VAL A 65 -8.84 6.91 19.80
C VAL A 65 -10.36 6.82 19.61
N ASN A 66 -11.02 5.73 20.05
CA ASN A 66 -12.47 5.61 20.01
C ASN A 66 -13.18 6.71 20.83
N GLY A 67 -12.61 7.11 21.97
CA GLY A 67 -13.09 8.23 22.78
C GLY A 67 -13.04 9.55 22.02
N PHE A 68 -11.94 9.85 21.32
CA PHE A 68 -11.82 11.04 20.48
C PHE A 68 -12.83 11.07 19.34
N LEU A 69 -12.97 9.95 18.62
CA LEU A 69 -13.92 9.82 17.51
C LEU A 69 -15.36 10.01 18.00
N SER A 70 -15.75 9.39 19.13
CA SER A 70 -17.07 9.56 19.74
C SER A 70 -17.29 10.98 20.28
N ALA A 71 -16.23 11.69 20.66
CA ALA A 71 -16.31 13.09 21.09
C ALA A 71 -16.39 14.07 19.91
N GLY A 72 -16.31 13.58 18.66
CA GLY A 72 -16.46 14.41 17.44
C GLY A 72 -15.16 15.06 16.98
N ILE A 73 -13.99 14.49 17.28
CA ILE A 73 -12.73 14.94 16.68
C ILE A 73 -12.79 14.73 15.16
N ASN A 74 -12.17 15.63 14.39
CA ASN A 74 -12.02 15.41 12.95
C ASN A 74 -11.02 14.27 12.68
N PRO A 75 -11.45 13.09 12.15
CA PRO A 75 -10.55 11.98 11.89
C PRO A 75 -9.54 12.27 10.77
N ASN A 76 -9.83 13.28 9.93
CA ASN A 76 -9.02 13.69 8.77
C ASN A 76 -8.13 14.91 9.08
N ALA A 77 -8.05 15.32 10.34
CA ALA A 77 -7.08 16.33 10.75
C ALA A 77 -5.66 15.90 10.36
N LYS A 78 -4.81 16.88 10.07
CA LYS A 78 -3.41 16.67 9.75
C LYS A 78 -2.52 17.13 10.90
N ASP A 79 -1.50 16.36 11.17
CA ASP A 79 -0.47 16.75 12.13
C ASP A 79 0.50 17.80 11.54
N GLN A 80 1.54 18.14 12.31
CA GLN A 80 2.54 19.14 11.90
C GLN A 80 3.35 18.73 10.66
N ASP A 81 3.43 17.43 10.40
CA ASP A 81 4.12 16.84 9.27
C ASP A 81 3.21 16.70 8.03
N GLY A 82 1.91 16.96 8.19
CA GLY A 82 0.91 16.86 7.14
C GLY A 82 0.30 15.47 7.02
N ASP A 83 0.60 14.54 7.94
CA ASP A 83 0.04 13.20 7.97
C ASP A 83 -1.31 13.19 8.70
N THR A 84 -2.21 12.28 8.30
CA THR A 84 -3.42 11.96 9.05
C THR A 84 -3.14 10.84 10.05
N ALA A 85 -4.03 10.68 11.04
CA ALA A 85 -3.91 9.54 11.96
C ALA A 85 -3.97 8.19 11.20
N LEU A 86 -4.76 8.13 10.11
CA LEU A 86 -4.89 6.94 9.27
C LEU A 86 -3.59 6.63 8.51
N THR A 87 -2.97 7.63 7.86
CA THR A 87 -1.72 7.42 7.13
C THR A 87 -0.59 7.00 8.07
N SER A 88 -0.49 7.63 9.24
CA SER A 88 0.49 7.27 10.26
C SER A 88 0.27 5.87 10.85
N ALA A 89 -0.98 5.46 11.11
CA ALA A 89 -1.30 4.12 11.59
C ALA A 89 -1.02 3.05 10.53
N ALA A 90 -1.33 3.34 9.26
CA ALA A 90 -1.06 2.44 8.14
C ALA A 90 0.44 2.17 7.96
N ALA A 91 1.28 3.22 7.99
CA ALA A 91 2.73 3.07 7.90
C ALA A 91 3.32 2.22 9.03
N ARG A 92 2.76 2.32 10.25
CA ARG A 92 3.18 1.50 11.39
C ARG A 92 2.65 0.06 11.35
N GLY A 93 1.57 -0.20 10.61
CA GLY A 93 0.90 -1.50 10.58
C GLY A 93 -0.04 -1.72 11.77
N ASP A 94 -0.60 -0.67 12.35
CA ASP A 94 -1.51 -0.74 13.48
C ASP A 94 -2.95 -0.98 12.99
N SER A 95 -3.27 -2.24 12.67
CA SER A 95 -4.57 -2.65 12.12
C SER A 95 -5.73 -2.24 13.02
N LYS A 96 -5.56 -2.31 14.34
CA LYS A 96 -6.65 -1.92 15.28
C LYS A 96 -6.97 -0.43 15.22
N ILE A 97 -5.95 0.40 15.11
CA ILE A 97 -6.14 1.86 14.98
C ILE A 97 -6.70 2.18 13.59
N VAL A 98 -6.20 1.51 12.52
CA VAL A 98 -6.73 1.66 11.16
C VAL A 98 -8.23 1.33 11.13
N SER A 99 -8.64 0.17 11.64
CA SER A 99 -10.05 -0.23 11.72
C SER A 99 -10.89 0.79 12.49
N ALA A 100 -10.42 1.26 13.65
CA ALA A 100 -11.14 2.26 14.45
C ALA A 100 -11.31 3.59 13.71
N LEU A 101 -10.26 4.06 13.01
CA LEU A 101 -10.31 5.29 12.23
C LEU A 101 -11.29 5.18 11.05
N LEU A 102 -11.27 4.05 10.32
CA LEU A 102 -12.21 3.80 9.21
C LEU A 102 -13.66 3.74 9.72
N GLN A 103 -13.93 3.05 10.84
CA GLN A 103 -15.24 3.05 11.49
C GLN A 103 -15.65 4.46 11.96
N GLY A 104 -14.68 5.27 12.39
CA GLY A 104 -14.84 6.67 12.74
C GLY A 104 -14.95 7.62 11.55
N LYS A 105 -15.15 7.08 10.32
CA LYS A 105 -15.31 7.82 9.06
C LYS A 105 -14.06 8.61 8.64
N ALA A 106 -12.88 8.13 8.97
CA ALA A 106 -11.68 8.63 8.33
C ALA A 106 -11.77 8.40 6.81
N ASP A 107 -11.34 9.38 6.04
CA ASP A 107 -11.26 9.26 4.58
C ASP A 107 -10.11 8.31 4.22
N VAL A 108 -10.44 7.15 3.65
CA VAL A 108 -9.48 6.12 3.23
C VAL A 108 -8.46 6.66 2.21
N ASN A 109 -8.86 7.69 1.45
CA ASN A 109 -8.07 8.32 0.39
C ASN A 109 -7.36 9.61 0.84
N ALA A 110 -7.48 9.95 2.14
CA ALA A 110 -6.80 11.12 2.67
C ALA A 110 -5.29 11.04 2.38
N LYS A 111 -4.77 12.11 1.77
CA LYS A 111 -3.34 12.21 1.46
C LYS A 111 -2.60 12.79 2.66
N GLY A 112 -1.62 12.06 3.15
CA GLY A 112 -0.64 12.51 4.13
C GLY A 112 0.51 13.32 3.51
N ARG A 113 1.65 13.30 4.17
CA ARG A 113 2.88 13.94 3.71
C ARG A 113 3.22 13.51 2.28
N ASN A 114 3.61 14.47 1.44
CA ASN A 114 4.03 14.24 0.06
C ASN A 114 2.98 13.54 -0.83
N GLY A 115 1.70 13.53 -0.41
CA GLY A 115 0.63 12.94 -1.20
C GLY A 115 0.42 11.44 -1.02
N TRP A 116 1.13 10.79 -0.10
CA TRP A 116 0.94 9.38 0.20
C TRP A 116 -0.43 9.11 0.80
N THR A 117 -1.11 8.07 0.33
CA THR A 117 -2.33 7.53 0.96
C THR A 117 -1.99 6.43 1.96
N ALA A 118 -2.95 6.09 2.82
CA ALA A 118 -2.78 4.99 3.77
C ALA A 118 -2.45 3.65 3.07
N LEU A 119 -3.12 3.36 1.94
CA LEU A 119 -2.86 2.14 1.16
C LEU A 119 -1.42 2.10 0.62
N LEU A 120 -0.96 3.18 0.00
CA LEU A 120 0.40 3.23 -0.55
C LEU A 120 1.45 3.07 0.56
N LEU A 121 1.24 3.70 1.73
CA LEU A 121 2.13 3.57 2.88
C LEU A 121 2.13 2.15 3.46
N ALA A 122 0.96 1.49 3.52
CA ALA A 122 0.87 0.12 4.00
C ALA A 122 1.62 -0.86 3.08
N LEU A 123 1.48 -0.69 1.75
CA LEU A 123 2.19 -1.50 0.76
C LEU A 123 3.70 -1.26 0.83
N GLU A 124 4.13 0.01 0.83
CA GLU A 124 5.56 0.38 0.90
C GLU A 124 6.23 -0.12 2.17
N SER A 125 5.53 -0.07 3.30
CA SER A 125 6.04 -0.52 4.59
C SER A 125 5.81 -2.01 4.86
N GLU A 126 5.34 -2.76 3.89
CA GLU A 126 5.02 -4.20 3.98
C GLU A 126 4.04 -4.56 5.11
N ARG A 127 3.06 -3.68 5.37
CA ARG A 127 2.02 -3.85 6.39
C ARG A 127 0.82 -4.60 5.80
N ASN A 128 0.99 -5.90 5.56
CA ASN A 128 0.10 -6.71 4.75
C ASN A 128 -1.34 -6.73 5.26
N GLU A 129 -1.54 -6.96 6.57
CA GLU A 129 -2.87 -6.96 7.18
C GLU A 129 -3.60 -5.63 6.98
N VAL A 130 -2.88 -4.53 7.13
CA VAL A 130 -3.41 -3.18 6.90
C VAL A 130 -3.66 -2.91 5.42
N ALA A 131 -2.77 -3.36 4.54
CA ALA A 131 -2.95 -3.22 3.10
C ALA A 131 -4.21 -3.97 2.63
N ASP A 132 -4.42 -5.20 3.10
CA ASP A 132 -5.58 -6.03 2.79
C ASP A 132 -6.88 -5.38 3.32
N GLU A 133 -6.87 -4.85 4.56
CA GLU A 133 -8.00 -4.12 5.13
C GLU A 133 -8.35 -2.86 4.32
N LEU A 134 -7.34 -2.08 3.91
CA LEU A 134 -7.54 -0.87 3.10
C LEU A 134 -7.99 -1.20 1.68
N LEU A 135 -7.44 -2.25 1.05
CA LEU A 135 -7.94 -2.76 -0.23
C LEU A 135 -9.40 -3.19 -0.14
N GLY A 136 -9.82 -3.80 0.96
CA GLY A 136 -11.21 -4.19 1.19
C GLY A 136 -12.20 -3.00 1.28
N GLN A 137 -11.74 -1.76 1.37
CA GLN A 137 -12.63 -0.60 1.41
C GLN A 137 -13.23 -0.30 0.03
N PRO A 138 -14.57 -0.12 -0.08
CA PRO A 138 -15.25 0.00 -1.36
C PRO A 138 -14.84 1.25 -2.16
N ASN A 139 -14.42 2.31 -1.48
CA ASN A 139 -14.12 3.61 -2.07
C ASN A 139 -12.60 3.89 -2.13
N VAL A 140 -11.74 2.89 -1.92
CA VAL A 140 -10.29 3.11 -1.97
C VAL A 140 -9.85 3.52 -3.37
N ASP A 141 -9.05 4.58 -3.45
CA ASP A 141 -8.50 5.08 -4.71
C ASP A 141 -7.27 4.24 -5.12
N LEU A 142 -7.48 3.33 -6.06
CA LEU A 142 -6.44 2.47 -6.61
C LEU A 142 -5.56 3.16 -7.67
N LYS A 143 -5.94 4.39 -8.08
CA LYS A 143 -5.17 5.21 -9.02
C LYS A 143 -4.23 6.21 -8.34
N ALA A 144 -4.27 6.25 -7.01
CA ALA A 144 -3.34 7.07 -6.25
C ALA A 144 -1.90 6.69 -6.56
N GLU A 145 -1.04 7.70 -6.65
CA GLU A 145 0.37 7.55 -6.97
C GLU A 145 1.25 8.11 -5.84
N THR A 146 2.41 7.49 -5.67
CA THR A 146 3.48 8.03 -4.85
C THR A 146 4.11 9.27 -5.51
N PRO A 147 4.95 10.03 -4.80
CA PRO A 147 5.71 11.14 -5.42
C PRO A 147 6.53 10.74 -6.64
N ASN A 148 6.94 9.47 -6.73
CA ASN A 148 7.67 8.93 -7.88
C ASN A 148 6.76 8.37 -8.98
N GLY A 149 5.44 8.48 -8.83
CA GLY A 149 4.48 8.00 -9.82
C GLY A 149 4.17 6.50 -9.71
N MET A 150 4.65 5.81 -8.67
CA MET A 150 4.33 4.40 -8.47
C MET A 150 2.89 4.24 -7.97
N THR A 151 2.16 3.30 -8.56
CA THR A 151 0.81 2.90 -8.14
C THR A 151 0.85 1.80 -7.07
N ALA A 152 -0.30 1.49 -6.48
CA ALA A 152 -0.45 0.36 -5.57
C ALA A 152 -0.01 -0.97 -6.23
N LEU A 153 -0.31 -1.18 -7.52
CA LEU A 153 0.15 -2.36 -8.27
C LEU A 153 1.68 -2.44 -8.34
N MET A 154 2.33 -1.33 -8.66
CA MET A 154 3.80 -1.29 -8.73
C MET A 154 4.44 -1.59 -7.39
N LEU A 155 3.93 -1.03 -6.29
CA LEU A 155 4.40 -1.33 -4.95
C LEU A 155 4.18 -2.81 -4.58
N ALA A 156 3.00 -3.38 -4.91
CA ALA A 156 2.73 -4.80 -4.67
C ALA A 156 3.69 -5.72 -5.45
N VAL A 157 4.03 -5.38 -6.69
CA VAL A 157 5.04 -6.09 -7.49
C VAL A 157 6.44 -5.93 -6.88
N TRP A 158 6.81 -4.70 -6.49
CA TRP A 158 8.10 -4.37 -5.90
C TRP A 158 8.37 -5.16 -4.62
N HIS A 159 7.34 -5.28 -3.76
CA HIS A 159 7.40 -6.06 -2.52
C HIS A 159 6.99 -7.54 -2.70
N GLN A 160 6.87 -8.02 -3.96
CA GLN A 160 6.58 -9.41 -4.33
C GLN A 160 5.30 -9.97 -3.68
N ARG A 161 4.25 -9.12 -3.55
CA ARG A 161 2.98 -9.45 -2.93
C ARG A 161 1.97 -9.97 -3.95
N GLU A 162 2.09 -11.26 -4.31
CA GLU A 162 1.27 -11.89 -5.36
C GLU A 162 -0.24 -11.74 -5.10
N THR A 163 -0.69 -11.90 -3.86
CA THR A 163 -2.11 -11.77 -3.49
C THR A 163 -2.64 -10.37 -3.82
N ASN A 164 -1.90 -9.32 -3.43
CA ASN A 164 -2.29 -7.94 -3.71
C ASN A 164 -2.19 -7.62 -5.21
N VAL A 165 -1.20 -8.18 -5.92
CA VAL A 165 -1.10 -8.04 -7.39
C VAL A 165 -2.34 -8.61 -8.07
N ARG A 166 -2.79 -9.82 -7.70
CA ARG A 166 -4.00 -10.44 -8.26
C ARG A 166 -5.24 -9.60 -7.97
N GLU A 167 -5.44 -9.21 -6.71
CA GLU A 167 -6.60 -8.41 -6.31
C GLU A 167 -6.66 -7.07 -7.04
N LEU A 168 -5.55 -6.35 -7.12
CA LEU A 168 -5.49 -5.07 -7.81
C LEU A 168 -5.83 -5.23 -9.29
N LEU A 169 -5.29 -6.25 -9.96
CA LEU A 169 -5.59 -6.54 -11.37
C LEU A 169 -7.04 -6.99 -11.58
N ASP A 170 -7.63 -7.75 -10.66
CA ASP A 170 -9.04 -8.14 -10.69
C ASP A 170 -9.97 -6.93 -10.56
N ARG A 171 -9.52 -5.87 -9.90
CA ARG A 171 -10.21 -4.59 -9.78
C ARG A 171 -9.94 -3.62 -10.95
N GLY A 172 -9.22 -4.07 -11.97
CA GLY A 172 -9.05 -3.35 -13.24
C GLY A 172 -8.07 -2.18 -13.20
N VAL A 173 -7.06 -2.21 -12.32
CA VAL A 173 -5.99 -1.21 -12.38
C VAL A 173 -5.18 -1.34 -13.67
N ASP A 174 -4.56 -0.25 -14.12
CA ASP A 174 -3.74 -0.25 -15.32
C ASP A 174 -2.44 -1.05 -15.10
N VAL A 175 -2.35 -2.20 -15.81
CA VAL A 175 -1.18 -3.10 -15.75
C VAL A 175 0.05 -2.50 -16.45
N ASN A 176 -0.14 -1.48 -17.31
CA ASN A 176 0.90 -0.83 -18.09
C ASN A 176 1.25 0.58 -17.59
N HIS A 177 0.76 0.95 -16.41
CA HIS A 177 1.09 2.24 -15.83
C HIS A 177 2.61 2.44 -15.76
N GLN A 178 3.07 3.63 -16.14
CA GLN A 178 4.47 4.02 -16.07
C GLN A 178 4.69 5.04 -14.96
N ASP A 179 5.65 4.78 -14.10
CA ASP A 179 6.10 5.74 -13.09
C ASP A 179 6.88 6.92 -13.72
N LYS A 180 7.44 7.77 -12.87
CA LYS A 180 8.21 8.94 -13.33
C LYS A 180 9.50 8.59 -14.07
N ASP A 181 10.01 7.37 -13.91
CA ASP A 181 11.18 6.88 -14.65
C ASP A 181 10.77 6.12 -15.92
N GLY A 182 9.45 5.95 -16.13
CA GLY A 182 8.89 5.21 -17.23
C GLY A 182 8.86 3.70 -17.00
N ASP A 183 9.17 3.25 -15.79
CA ASP A 183 9.11 1.83 -15.46
C ASP A 183 7.65 1.38 -15.29
N THR A 184 7.38 0.13 -15.67
CA THR A 184 6.08 -0.53 -15.53
C THR A 184 6.17 -1.65 -14.48
N PRO A 185 5.03 -2.22 -14.04
CA PRO A 185 5.04 -3.41 -13.19
C PRO A 185 5.90 -4.57 -13.74
N VAL A 186 5.96 -4.73 -15.09
CA VAL A 186 6.79 -5.79 -15.71
C VAL A 186 8.29 -5.54 -15.48
N HIS A 187 8.74 -4.29 -15.47
CA HIS A 187 10.13 -3.97 -15.13
C HIS A 187 10.45 -4.41 -13.69
N GLY A 188 9.58 -4.13 -12.73
CA GLY A 188 9.74 -4.57 -11.34
C GLY A 188 9.80 -6.09 -11.21
N ALA A 189 8.88 -6.82 -11.84
CA ALA A 189 8.88 -8.28 -11.82
C ALA A 189 10.16 -8.88 -12.45
N ALA A 190 10.66 -8.26 -13.51
CA ALA A 190 11.89 -8.67 -14.17
C ALA A 190 13.14 -8.41 -13.30
N PHE A 191 13.19 -7.30 -12.60
CA PHE A 191 14.26 -6.93 -11.69
C PHE A 191 14.41 -7.96 -10.56
N TYR A 192 13.32 -8.27 -9.88
CA TYR A 192 13.34 -9.20 -8.74
C TYR A 192 13.45 -10.67 -9.17
N GLY A 193 13.06 -10.99 -10.39
CA GLY A 193 13.07 -12.36 -10.89
C GLY A 193 11.88 -13.19 -10.42
N ASN A 194 10.73 -12.55 -10.18
CA ASN A 194 9.53 -13.25 -9.75
C ASN A 194 8.71 -13.71 -10.97
N ALA A 195 8.86 -14.99 -11.33
CA ALA A 195 8.21 -15.57 -12.50
C ALA A 195 6.68 -15.63 -12.35
N ASP A 196 6.17 -15.92 -11.15
CA ASP A 196 4.72 -16.02 -10.90
C ASP A 196 4.05 -14.68 -11.11
N ILE A 197 4.58 -13.61 -10.52
CA ILE A 197 4.07 -12.25 -10.71
C ILE A 197 4.19 -11.83 -12.18
N LEU A 198 5.31 -12.14 -12.85
CA LEU A 198 5.47 -11.84 -14.27
C LEU A 198 4.40 -12.55 -15.12
N HIS A 199 4.13 -13.82 -14.87
CA HIS A 199 3.08 -14.57 -15.55
C HIS A 199 1.71 -13.94 -15.34
N ILE A 200 1.39 -13.52 -14.11
CA ILE A 200 0.14 -12.84 -13.79
C ILE A 200 0.02 -11.55 -14.61
N LEU A 201 1.04 -10.68 -14.58
CA LEU A 201 1.03 -9.41 -15.31
C LEU A 201 0.83 -9.60 -16.82
N LEU A 202 1.60 -10.51 -17.43
CA LEU A 202 1.54 -10.80 -18.86
C LEU A 202 0.18 -11.42 -19.26
N SER A 203 -0.41 -12.27 -18.41
CA SER A 203 -1.75 -12.84 -18.65
C SER A 203 -2.87 -11.80 -18.60
N ARG A 204 -2.62 -10.66 -17.94
CA ARG A 204 -3.55 -9.52 -17.82
C ARG A 204 -3.24 -8.42 -18.84
N GLY A 205 -2.44 -8.69 -19.87
CA GLY A 205 -2.19 -7.78 -20.99
C GLY A 205 -1.06 -6.78 -20.75
N ALA A 206 -0.14 -7.09 -19.82
CA ALA A 206 1.07 -6.29 -19.69
C ALA A 206 1.91 -6.38 -20.98
N ASN A 207 2.38 -5.22 -21.46
CA ASN A 207 3.23 -5.14 -22.63
C ASN A 207 4.71 -5.32 -22.21
N PRO A 208 5.39 -6.41 -22.66
CA PRO A 208 6.77 -6.68 -22.28
C PRO A 208 7.78 -5.73 -22.97
N ASN A 209 7.34 -4.96 -23.98
CA ASN A 209 8.20 -4.13 -24.83
C ASN A 209 8.16 -2.64 -24.48
N VAL A 210 7.52 -2.27 -23.37
CA VAL A 210 7.54 -0.89 -22.90
C VAL A 210 8.97 -0.50 -22.56
N LYS A 211 9.37 0.70 -23.04
CA LYS A 211 10.66 1.30 -22.71
C LYS A 211 10.49 2.34 -21.62
N ASN A 212 11.36 2.29 -20.63
CA ASN A 212 11.48 3.37 -19.66
C ASN A 212 12.22 4.58 -20.25
N LYS A 213 12.44 5.64 -19.49
CA LYS A 213 13.10 6.89 -19.97
C LYS A 213 14.54 6.69 -20.46
N LEU A 214 15.21 5.65 -19.99
CA LEU A 214 16.54 5.27 -20.46
C LEU A 214 16.50 4.29 -21.66
N GLY A 215 15.30 4.04 -22.19
CA GLY A 215 15.10 3.10 -23.29
C GLY A 215 15.19 1.63 -22.84
N GLY A 216 15.35 1.36 -21.55
CA GLY A 216 15.42 0.04 -20.98
C GLY A 216 14.08 -0.68 -21.07
N THR A 217 14.13 -2.00 -21.36
CA THR A 217 12.95 -2.89 -21.32
C THR A 217 13.08 -3.88 -20.17
N ALA A 218 11.99 -4.52 -19.80
CA ALA A 218 11.99 -5.58 -18.79
C ALA A 218 12.96 -6.72 -19.16
N LEU A 219 13.10 -7.05 -20.46
CA LEU A 219 14.04 -8.05 -20.94
C LEU A 219 15.49 -7.65 -20.67
N MET A 220 15.84 -6.36 -20.84
CA MET A 220 17.18 -5.84 -20.53
C MET A 220 17.47 -5.93 -19.02
N TRP A 221 16.50 -5.64 -18.18
CA TRP A 221 16.63 -5.78 -16.73
C TRP A 221 16.85 -7.24 -16.32
N ALA A 222 15.99 -8.15 -16.82
CA ALA A 222 16.16 -9.59 -16.56
C ALA A 222 17.54 -10.09 -17.00
N ALA A 223 17.99 -9.67 -18.18
CA ALA A 223 19.29 -10.05 -18.72
C ALA A 223 20.46 -9.51 -17.90
N SER A 224 20.39 -8.25 -17.47
CA SER A 224 21.39 -7.58 -16.64
C SER A 224 21.58 -8.27 -15.28
N TYR A 225 20.46 -8.68 -14.66
CA TYR A 225 20.44 -9.30 -13.33
C TYR A 225 20.51 -10.82 -13.32
N GLY A 226 20.75 -11.44 -14.48
CA GLY A 226 20.93 -12.89 -14.57
C GLY A 226 19.66 -13.71 -14.31
N ARG A 227 18.48 -13.18 -14.61
CA ARG A 227 17.20 -13.82 -14.39
C ARG A 227 16.81 -14.74 -15.55
N ASP A 228 17.48 -15.89 -15.69
CA ASP A 228 17.34 -16.80 -16.84
C ASP A 228 15.88 -17.20 -17.12
N GLU A 229 15.14 -17.59 -16.08
CA GLU A 229 13.72 -17.95 -16.19
C GLU A 229 12.86 -16.78 -16.71
N ILE A 230 13.07 -15.58 -16.17
CA ILE A 230 12.36 -14.37 -16.60
C ILE A 230 12.65 -14.04 -18.06
N VAL A 231 13.92 -14.17 -18.49
CA VAL A 231 14.31 -13.95 -19.89
C VAL A 231 13.53 -14.89 -20.80
N ARG A 232 13.44 -16.20 -20.47
CA ARG A 232 12.69 -17.17 -21.25
C ARG A 232 11.19 -16.83 -21.30
N VAL A 233 10.60 -16.53 -20.14
CA VAL A 233 9.17 -16.14 -20.05
C VAL A 233 8.87 -14.90 -20.88
N LEU A 234 9.72 -13.87 -20.81
CA LEU A 234 9.55 -12.65 -21.59
C LEU A 234 9.64 -12.90 -23.09
N LEU A 235 10.63 -13.71 -23.55
CA LEU A 235 10.77 -14.07 -24.97
C LEU A 235 9.56 -14.86 -25.46
N ASP A 236 9.08 -15.83 -24.70
CA ASP A 236 7.89 -16.64 -25.02
C ASP A 236 6.62 -15.78 -25.12
N LYS A 237 6.56 -14.69 -24.37
CA LYS A 237 5.44 -13.74 -24.34
C LYS A 237 5.65 -12.52 -25.26
N GLY A 238 6.60 -12.61 -26.20
CA GLY A 238 6.75 -11.65 -27.29
C GLY A 238 7.62 -10.42 -26.96
N ALA A 239 8.49 -10.52 -25.96
CA ALA A 239 9.51 -9.50 -25.77
C ALA A 239 10.47 -9.50 -26.99
N ASP A 240 10.71 -8.31 -27.57
CA ASP A 240 11.62 -8.15 -28.71
C ASP A 240 13.07 -7.99 -28.23
N PRO A 241 13.93 -8.99 -28.41
CA PRO A 241 15.34 -8.94 -27.95
C PRO A 241 16.18 -7.89 -28.71
N ARG A 242 15.72 -7.39 -29.88
CA ARG A 242 16.45 -6.45 -30.73
C ARG A 242 16.29 -4.99 -30.27
N LEU A 243 15.37 -4.72 -29.34
CA LEU A 243 15.20 -3.38 -28.79
C LEU A 243 16.51 -2.93 -28.12
N LYS A 244 16.80 -1.64 -28.27
CA LYS A 244 18.00 -1.01 -27.70
C LYS A 244 17.59 0.13 -26.78
N ASP A 245 18.38 0.31 -25.74
CA ASP A 245 18.29 1.49 -24.87
C ASP A 245 18.83 2.77 -25.54
N VAL A 246 18.92 3.87 -24.78
CA VAL A 246 19.43 5.17 -25.30
C VAL A 246 20.90 5.12 -25.70
N ASP A 247 21.68 4.19 -25.15
CA ASP A 247 23.10 3.96 -25.47
C ASP A 247 23.29 2.97 -26.63
N GLY A 248 22.20 2.49 -27.24
CA GLY A 248 22.22 1.53 -28.32
C GLY A 248 22.52 0.09 -27.88
N VAL A 249 22.40 -0.22 -26.57
CA VAL A 249 22.70 -1.55 -25.99
C VAL A 249 21.43 -2.39 -25.98
N SER A 250 21.49 -3.63 -26.51
CA SER A 250 20.39 -4.59 -26.45
C SER A 250 20.43 -5.41 -25.15
N ALA A 251 19.40 -6.22 -24.93
CA ALA A 251 19.36 -7.15 -23.78
C ALA A 251 20.57 -8.11 -23.77
N ALA A 252 21.00 -8.62 -24.94
CA ALA A 252 22.20 -9.43 -25.06
C ALA A 252 23.47 -8.64 -24.68
N GLY A 253 23.55 -7.38 -25.05
CA GLY A 253 24.66 -6.50 -24.66
C GLY A 253 24.70 -6.26 -23.16
N TRP A 254 23.57 -6.06 -22.50
CA TRP A 254 23.47 -5.91 -21.04
C TRP A 254 23.88 -7.21 -20.32
N ALA A 255 23.43 -8.38 -20.81
CA ALA A 255 23.85 -9.66 -20.27
C ALA A 255 25.38 -9.82 -20.35
N ALA A 256 25.97 -9.53 -21.50
CA ALA A 256 27.43 -9.64 -21.70
C ALA A 256 28.22 -8.69 -20.77
N LYS A 257 27.81 -7.43 -20.67
CA LYS A 257 28.41 -6.41 -19.77
C LYS A 257 28.41 -6.85 -18.31
N ASN A 258 27.39 -7.61 -17.88
CA ASN A 258 27.21 -8.04 -16.49
C ASN A 258 27.65 -9.51 -16.25
N GLY A 259 28.39 -10.13 -17.20
CA GLY A 259 28.95 -11.45 -17.04
C GLY A 259 27.93 -12.60 -17.18
N GLN A 260 26.75 -12.34 -17.71
CA GLN A 260 25.67 -13.32 -17.89
C GLN A 260 25.80 -14.02 -19.25
N GLY A 261 26.91 -14.75 -19.44
CA GLY A 261 27.30 -15.33 -20.75
C GLY A 261 26.25 -16.26 -21.37
N ASN A 262 25.62 -17.12 -20.57
CA ASN A 262 24.58 -18.03 -21.06
C ASN A 262 23.34 -17.27 -21.55
N ILE A 263 22.92 -16.24 -20.82
CA ILE A 263 21.78 -15.36 -21.19
C ILE A 263 22.15 -14.56 -22.46
N ALA A 264 23.37 -14.05 -22.55
CA ALA A 264 23.83 -13.34 -23.74
C ALA A 264 23.77 -14.23 -25.01
N MET A 265 24.20 -15.48 -24.92
CA MET A 265 24.09 -16.44 -26.02
C MET A 265 22.65 -16.73 -26.41
N LEU A 266 21.78 -17.02 -25.41
CA LEU A 266 20.35 -17.23 -25.63
C LEU A 266 19.70 -16.05 -26.36
N LEU A 267 20.00 -14.83 -25.92
CA LEU A 267 19.44 -13.61 -26.50
C LEU A 267 19.96 -13.35 -27.92
N HIS A 268 21.23 -13.61 -28.19
CA HIS A 268 21.78 -13.54 -29.57
C HIS A 268 21.12 -14.53 -30.52
N GLU A 269 20.80 -15.72 -30.05
CA GLU A 269 20.03 -16.69 -30.85
C GLU A 269 18.60 -16.20 -31.12
N ALA A 270 17.95 -15.63 -30.11
CA ALA A 270 16.61 -15.05 -30.24
C ALA A 270 16.59 -13.86 -31.21
N GLU A 271 17.59 -12.96 -31.18
CA GLU A 271 17.74 -11.86 -32.13
C GLU A 271 17.81 -12.34 -33.60
N LYS A 272 18.55 -13.46 -33.86
CA LYS A 272 18.70 -14.05 -35.19
C LYS A 272 17.40 -14.75 -35.65
N SER A 273 16.71 -15.45 -34.75
CA SER A 273 15.50 -16.20 -35.09
C SER A 273 14.28 -15.31 -35.32
N GLY A 274 14.18 -14.19 -34.59
CA GLY A 274 13.11 -13.19 -34.77
C GLY A 274 13.12 -12.49 -36.15
N GLY A 275 14.27 -12.47 -36.84
CA GLY A 275 14.37 -11.96 -38.21
C GLY A 275 13.87 -12.91 -39.30
N ARG A 276 13.49 -14.15 -38.96
CA ARG A 276 13.01 -15.17 -39.94
C ARG A 276 11.49 -15.35 -39.94
N ARG A 277 10.74 -14.66 -39.08
CA ARG A 277 9.28 -14.78 -38.94
C ARG A 277 8.49 -13.58 -39.52
N GLN A 278 9.10 -12.80 -40.44
CA GLN A 278 8.38 -11.77 -41.24
C GLN A 278 8.19 -12.24 -42.66
#